data_2ccbf6e3805398d2ff18292d2a241e69
#
_entry.id   2ccbf6e3805398d2ff18292d2a241e69
#
_cell.length_a   1.000
_cell.length_b   1.000
_cell.length_c   1.000
_cell.angle_alpha   90.00
_cell.angle_beta   90.00
_cell.angle_gamma   90.00
#
_symmetry.space_group_name_H-M   'P 1'
#
loop_
_entity.id
_entity.type
_entity.pdbx_description
1 polymer ?
#
loop_
_entity_poly.entity_id
_entity_poly.type
_entity_poly.pdbx_seq_one_letter_code
_entity_poly.pdbx_strand_id
1 'polypeptide(L)'
;MVHGLGEHSGRYERFARGMAPFGMATYALDLRGHGLSAGQRGHVDSWGQWVDDTAAFVAHVQGQASGEVVPLGHSFGGVVMLSAVRSGRLKGIRRFVLSSPALKLKAPVPAWKTSAARLMSRLAPRLALDNEVDASTVCRIPEVVSAYVSDPLVHRKISSRLYAEWRRAADDNLEHAAGIALRFLILAGTDDRLIDPAGSQELHARTLGMSELKMLDGRYHEPFNDLASDEVFAAIAKWLGK
;
A
#
# COMPACT_ATOMS: atom_id res chain seq x y z
N MET A 1 6.20 5.42 5.61
CA MET A 1 5.45 5.24 4.35
C MET A 1 5.94 3.99 3.63
N VAL A 2 5.04 3.12 3.25
CA VAL A 2 5.28 1.91 2.43
C VAL A 2 4.47 2.05 1.14
N HIS A 3 5.15 2.08 0.01
CA HIS A 3 4.62 2.38 -1.32
C HIS A 3 3.88 1.20 -1.98
N GLY A 4 3.25 1.42 -3.14
CA GLY A 4 2.52 0.44 -3.93
C GLY A 4 3.41 -0.46 -4.80
N LEU A 5 2.77 -1.39 -5.53
CA LEU A 5 3.47 -2.31 -6.43
C LEU A 5 4.07 -1.57 -7.63
N GLY A 6 5.33 -1.86 -7.92
CA GLY A 6 6.01 -1.35 -9.12
C GLY A 6 6.49 0.09 -9.04
N GLU A 7 6.22 0.79 -7.94
CA GLU A 7 6.64 2.16 -7.70
C GLU A 7 7.78 2.27 -6.66
N HIS A 8 8.02 3.46 -6.11
CA HIS A 8 9.10 3.72 -5.16
C HIS A 8 8.80 4.93 -4.25
N SER A 9 9.61 5.11 -3.21
CA SER A 9 9.47 6.14 -2.18
C SER A 9 9.47 7.57 -2.70
N GLY A 10 10.24 7.87 -3.76
CA GLY A 10 10.36 9.21 -4.34
C GLY A 10 9.04 9.78 -4.86
N ARG A 11 8.05 8.94 -5.21
CA ARG A 11 6.74 9.38 -5.66
C ARG A 11 5.87 10.00 -4.54
N TYR A 12 6.33 9.94 -3.29
CA TYR A 12 5.62 10.48 -2.13
C TYR A 12 6.15 11.84 -1.66
N GLU A 13 6.95 12.53 -2.49
CA GLU A 13 7.43 13.88 -2.17
C GLU A 13 6.27 14.87 -1.99
N ARG A 14 5.22 14.78 -2.83
CA ARG A 14 4.02 15.61 -2.70
C ARG A 14 3.31 15.35 -1.36
N PHE A 15 3.21 14.09 -0.95
CA PHE A 15 2.67 13.73 0.36
C PHE A 15 3.51 14.34 1.50
N ALA A 16 4.84 14.21 1.42
CA ALA A 16 5.73 14.77 2.43
C ALA A 16 5.59 16.30 2.56
N ARG A 17 5.55 17.00 1.43
CA ARG A 17 5.32 18.45 1.40
C ARG A 17 3.94 18.82 1.94
N GLY A 18 2.91 18.04 1.64
CA GLY A 18 1.55 18.28 2.11
C GLY A 18 1.36 18.04 3.61
N MET A 19 2.17 17.14 4.20
CA MET A 19 2.12 16.86 5.65
C MET A 19 3.03 17.78 6.48
N ALA A 20 4.02 18.42 5.87
CA ALA A 20 4.96 19.31 6.57
C ALA A 20 4.29 20.50 7.31
N PRO A 21 3.25 21.19 6.76
CA PRO A 21 2.56 22.26 7.46
C PRO A 21 1.89 21.82 8.77
N PHE A 22 1.61 20.50 8.92
CA PHE A 22 1.05 19.93 10.14
C PHE A 22 2.13 19.45 11.13
N GLY A 23 3.41 19.84 10.90
CA GLY A 23 4.54 19.49 11.77
C GLY A 23 4.95 18.01 11.65
N MET A 24 4.71 17.36 10.51
CA MET A 24 5.02 15.96 10.28
C MET A 24 6.21 15.80 9.33
N ALA A 25 7.23 15.06 9.76
CA ALA A 25 8.28 14.55 8.89
C ALA A 25 7.83 13.21 8.24
N THR A 26 8.18 13.01 6.98
CA THR A 26 7.86 11.78 6.25
C THR A 26 9.14 11.00 5.95
N TYR A 27 9.14 9.75 6.34
CA TYR A 27 10.15 8.75 5.96
C TYR A 27 9.50 7.74 5.02
N ALA A 28 10.15 7.40 3.93
CA ALA A 28 9.63 6.46 2.94
C ALA A 28 10.66 5.38 2.62
N LEU A 29 10.19 4.13 2.54
CA LEU A 29 10.99 2.94 2.25
C LEU A 29 10.83 2.57 0.78
N ASP A 30 11.92 2.22 0.11
CA ASP A 30 11.87 1.41 -1.11
C ASP A 30 11.82 -0.06 -0.71
N LEU A 31 10.70 -0.74 -0.95
CA LEU A 31 10.57 -2.17 -0.70
C LEU A 31 11.60 -2.96 -1.52
N ARG A 32 12.09 -4.10 -0.99
CA ARG A 32 12.97 -4.97 -1.79
C ARG A 32 12.36 -5.27 -3.17
N GLY A 33 13.19 -5.25 -4.22
CA GLY A 33 12.73 -5.39 -5.60
C GLY A 33 12.05 -4.15 -6.19
N HIS A 34 12.12 -2.99 -5.52
CA HIS A 34 11.54 -1.72 -5.96
C HIS A 34 12.53 -0.57 -5.80
N GLY A 35 12.31 0.52 -6.52
CA GLY A 35 13.08 1.75 -6.41
C GLY A 35 14.59 1.52 -6.45
N LEU A 36 15.31 2.07 -5.49
CA LEU A 36 16.76 1.91 -5.34
C LEU A 36 17.15 0.67 -4.52
N SER A 37 16.17 -0.03 -3.90
CA SER A 37 16.45 -1.24 -3.14
C SER A 37 16.85 -2.41 -4.03
N ALA A 38 17.74 -3.26 -3.50
CA ALA A 38 18.17 -4.48 -4.15
C ALA A 38 17.05 -5.51 -4.31
N GLY A 39 17.29 -6.53 -5.13
CA GLY A 39 16.37 -7.63 -5.38
C GLY A 39 15.83 -7.62 -6.81
N GLN A 40 15.24 -8.75 -7.21
CA GLN A 40 14.59 -8.87 -8.51
C GLN A 40 13.32 -8.03 -8.54
N ARG A 41 13.15 -7.21 -9.59
CA ARG A 41 11.98 -6.36 -9.78
C ARG A 41 10.69 -7.19 -9.79
N GLY A 42 9.74 -6.77 -8.93
CA GLY A 42 8.45 -7.43 -8.81
C GLY A 42 8.51 -8.87 -8.30
N HIS A 43 9.50 -9.20 -7.45
CA HIS A 43 9.64 -10.53 -6.86
C HIS A 43 9.95 -10.49 -5.37
N VAL A 44 9.53 -11.54 -4.68
CA VAL A 44 9.88 -11.87 -3.30
C VAL A 44 9.89 -13.39 -3.14
N ASP A 45 10.79 -13.91 -2.35
CA ASP A 45 10.83 -15.36 -2.09
C ASP A 45 9.72 -15.78 -1.10
N SER A 46 9.38 -14.91 -0.13
CA SER A 46 8.25 -15.08 0.79
C SER A 46 7.65 -13.74 1.21
N TRP A 47 6.35 -13.72 1.49
CA TRP A 47 5.65 -12.52 2.00
C TRP A 47 6.27 -11.95 3.27
N GLY A 48 6.75 -12.85 4.15
CA GLY A 48 7.40 -12.49 5.41
C GLY A 48 8.57 -11.54 5.25
N GLN A 49 9.31 -11.58 4.12
CA GLN A 49 10.43 -10.69 3.88
C GLN A 49 10.02 -9.21 3.82
N TRP A 50 8.87 -8.87 3.17
CA TRP A 50 8.37 -7.49 3.17
C TRP A 50 7.82 -7.06 4.53
N VAL A 51 7.22 -8.01 5.26
CA VAL A 51 6.77 -7.77 6.65
C VAL A 51 7.96 -7.45 7.54
N ASP A 52 9.05 -8.20 7.41
CA ASP A 52 10.29 -7.99 8.18
C ASP A 52 10.97 -6.67 7.80
N ASP A 53 11.09 -6.36 6.50
CA ASP A 53 11.65 -5.09 6.02
C ASP A 53 10.85 -3.90 6.55
N THR A 54 9.51 -4.00 6.51
CA THR A 54 8.62 -2.94 7.03
C THR A 54 8.80 -2.76 8.54
N ALA A 55 8.90 -3.85 9.29
CA ALA A 55 9.10 -3.79 10.74
C ALA A 55 10.47 -3.19 11.10
N ALA A 56 11.53 -3.60 10.39
CA ALA A 56 12.88 -3.05 10.57
C ALA A 56 12.92 -1.56 10.24
N PHE A 57 12.27 -1.15 9.13
CA PHE A 57 12.18 0.25 8.75
C PHE A 57 11.42 1.09 9.80
N VAL A 58 10.28 0.61 10.29
CA VAL A 58 9.52 1.30 11.34
C VAL A 58 10.35 1.46 12.61
N ALA A 59 11.06 0.41 13.03
CA ALA A 59 11.96 0.46 14.20
C ALA A 59 13.12 1.46 13.98
N HIS A 60 13.70 1.49 12.78
CA HIS A 60 14.72 2.47 12.42
C HIS A 60 14.20 3.91 12.53
N VAL A 61 13.02 4.20 11.99
CA VAL A 61 12.40 5.52 12.07
C VAL A 61 12.09 5.90 13.52
N GLN A 62 11.62 4.96 14.35
CA GLN A 62 11.39 5.20 15.78
C GLN A 62 12.67 5.59 16.54
N GLY A 63 13.81 5.06 16.12
CA GLY A 63 15.12 5.45 16.70
C GLY A 63 15.58 6.86 16.31
N GLN A 64 15.00 7.47 15.27
CA GLN A 64 15.38 8.80 14.79
C GLN A 64 14.33 9.87 15.08
N ALA A 65 13.07 9.49 15.18
CA ALA A 65 11.96 10.43 15.37
C ALA A 65 11.85 10.86 16.83
N SER A 66 11.67 12.17 17.05
CA SER A 66 11.41 12.72 18.39
C SER A 66 9.95 12.61 18.83
N GLY A 67 9.05 12.17 17.96
CA GLY A 67 7.61 12.12 18.19
C GLY A 67 6.98 10.76 17.88
N GLU A 68 5.65 10.72 17.88
CA GLU A 68 4.92 9.51 17.51
C GLU A 68 5.18 9.13 16.06
N VAL A 69 5.56 7.88 15.83
CA VAL A 69 5.67 7.31 14.48
C VAL A 69 4.35 6.67 14.09
N VAL A 70 3.77 7.15 12.98
CA VAL A 70 2.52 6.65 12.42
C VAL A 70 2.81 6.01 11.06
N PRO A 71 2.85 4.68 10.96
CA PRO A 71 3.05 3.99 9.69
C PRO A 71 1.91 4.26 8.72
N LEU A 72 2.24 4.38 7.41
CA LEU A 72 1.25 4.48 6.34
C LEU A 72 1.61 3.51 5.24
N GLY A 73 0.62 2.73 4.78
CA GLY A 73 0.75 1.85 3.62
C GLY A 73 -0.21 2.24 2.51
N HIS A 74 0.31 2.39 1.28
CA HIS A 74 -0.49 2.66 0.09
C HIS A 74 -0.60 1.42 -0.79
N SER A 75 -1.79 1.14 -1.30
CA SER A 75 -2.05 0.09 -2.28
C SER A 75 -1.50 -1.28 -1.83
N PHE A 76 -0.58 -1.87 -2.57
CA PHE A 76 0.16 -3.07 -2.20
C PHE A 76 0.86 -2.93 -0.83
N GLY A 77 1.51 -1.77 -0.60
CA GLY A 77 2.13 -1.45 0.69
C GLY A 77 1.12 -1.43 1.85
N GLY A 78 -0.17 -1.18 1.57
CA GLY A 78 -1.26 -1.29 2.54
C GLY A 78 -1.49 -2.74 2.98
N VAL A 79 -1.39 -3.71 2.07
CA VAL A 79 -1.49 -5.15 2.39
C VAL A 79 -0.28 -5.60 3.21
N VAL A 80 0.93 -5.13 2.86
CA VAL A 80 2.16 -5.40 3.64
C VAL A 80 2.03 -4.83 5.04
N MET A 81 1.56 -3.57 5.16
CA MET A 81 1.34 -2.90 6.44
C MET A 81 0.36 -3.65 7.35
N LEU A 82 -0.79 -4.08 6.81
CA LEU A 82 -1.76 -4.89 7.54
C LEU A 82 -1.13 -6.19 8.07
N SER A 83 -0.36 -6.88 7.22
CA SER A 83 0.35 -8.10 7.62
C SER A 83 1.39 -7.81 8.71
N ALA A 84 2.11 -6.69 8.64
CA ALA A 84 3.08 -6.28 9.65
C ALA A 84 2.41 -5.96 10.99
N VAL A 85 1.28 -5.25 10.98
CA VAL A 85 0.47 -4.97 12.18
C VAL A 85 0.00 -6.28 12.82
N ARG A 86 -0.64 -7.16 12.03
CA ARG A 86 -1.18 -8.43 12.53
C ARG A 86 -0.11 -9.39 13.06
N SER A 87 1.10 -9.34 12.49
CA SER A 87 2.22 -10.15 12.99
C SER A 87 2.72 -9.74 14.38
N GLY A 88 2.28 -8.60 14.91
CA GLY A 88 2.74 -8.03 16.17
C GLY A 88 4.17 -7.53 16.15
N ARG A 89 4.79 -7.37 14.96
CA ARG A 89 6.19 -6.92 14.82
C ARG A 89 6.37 -5.42 14.92
N LEU A 90 5.31 -4.62 14.72
CA LEU A 90 5.34 -3.16 14.85
C LEU A 90 5.25 -2.74 16.32
N LYS A 91 6.34 -2.90 17.06
CA LYS A 91 6.38 -2.55 18.48
C LYS A 91 6.26 -1.04 18.68
N GLY A 92 5.56 -0.60 19.73
CA GLY A 92 5.42 0.81 20.09
C GLY A 92 4.53 1.65 19.15
N ILE A 93 3.96 1.05 18.12
CA ILE A 93 3.01 1.72 17.23
C ILE A 93 1.61 1.67 17.89
N ARG A 94 0.93 2.83 17.90
CA ARG A 94 -0.41 2.97 18.49
C ARG A 94 -1.51 3.08 17.45
N ARG A 95 -1.18 3.58 16.26
CA ARG A 95 -2.12 3.79 15.15
C ARG A 95 -1.38 3.80 13.81
N PHE A 96 -2.10 3.58 12.72
CA PHE A 96 -1.56 3.58 11.36
C PHE A 96 -2.58 4.07 10.34
N VAL A 97 -2.15 4.31 9.10
CA VAL A 97 -3.01 4.78 8.00
C VAL A 97 -2.88 3.84 6.81
N LEU A 98 -3.98 3.58 6.13
CA LEU A 98 -4.04 2.87 4.86
C LEU A 98 -4.62 3.78 3.77
N SER A 99 -4.01 3.78 2.61
CA SER A 99 -4.50 4.48 1.43
C SER A 99 -4.73 3.46 0.32
N SER A 100 -5.97 3.35 -0.15
CA SER A 100 -6.39 2.46 -1.25
C SER A 100 -5.79 1.04 -1.13
N PRO A 101 -5.87 0.35 0.05
CA PRO A 101 -5.16 -0.92 0.26
C PRO A 101 -5.61 -1.96 -0.76
N ALA A 102 -4.65 -2.64 -1.39
CA ALA A 102 -4.86 -3.55 -2.52
C ALA A 102 -5.43 -4.92 -2.09
N LEU A 103 -6.56 -4.90 -1.39
CA LEU A 103 -7.25 -6.07 -0.84
C LEU A 103 -8.08 -6.80 -1.90
N LYS A 104 -8.80 -6.03 -2.74
CA LYS A 104 -9.58 -6.57 -3.86
C LYS A 104 -9.21 -5.86 -5.16
N LEU A 105 -9.05 -6.62 -6.23
CA LEU A 105 -8.84 -6.05 -7.56
C LEU A 105 -10.17 -5.59 -8.16
N LYS A 106 -10.17 -4.46 -8.88
CA LYS A 106 -11.37 -3.96 -9.57
C LYS A 106 -11.78 -4.88 -10.70
N ALA A 107 -10.82 -5.32 -11.52
CA ALA A 107 -11.05 -6.30 -12.57
C ALA A 107 -10.99 -7.73 -11.98
N PRO A 108 -12.02 -8.55 -12.16
CA PRO A 108 -11.99 -9.92 -11.70
C PRO A 108 -10.94 -10.73 -12.46
N VAL A 109 -10.07 -11.41 -11.72
CA VAL A 109 -9.09 -12.33 -12.32
C VAL A 109 -9.76 -13.71 -12.48
N PRO A 110 -9.81 -14.28 -13.69
CA PRO A 110 -10.38 -15.59 -13.90
C PRO A 110 -9.74 -16.67 -13.00
N ALA A 111 -10.56 -17.57 -12.45
CA ALA A 111 -10.10 -18.59 -11.51
C ALA A 111 -8.95 -19.45 -12.05
N TRP A 112 -8.95 -19.77 -13.37
CA TRP A 112 -7.87 -20.54 -13.98
C TRP A 112 -6.53 -19.77 -13.96
N LYS A 113 -6.52 -18.43 -14.16
CA LYS A 113 -5.30 -17.60 -14.04
C LYS A 113 -4.74 -17.65 -12.60
N THR A 114 -5.61 -17.58 -11.60
CA THR A 114 -5.23 -17.68 -10.18
C THR A 114 -4.65 -19.07 -9.87
N SER A 115 -5.25 -20.13 -10.37
CA SER A 115 -4.75 -21.51 -10.19
C SER A 115 -3.42 -21.71 -10.90
N ALA A 116 -3.28 -21.21 -12.13
CA ALA A 116 -2.03 -21.25 -12.87
C ALA A 116 -0.91 -20.46 -12.14
N ALA A 117 -1.22 -19.27 -11.62
CA ALA A 117 -0.25 -18.49 -10.85
C ALA A 117 0.21 -19.22 -9.58
N ARG A 118 -0.69 -19.92 -8.88
CA ARG A 118 -0.34 -20.75 -7.71
C ARG A 118 0.59 -21.91 -8.09
N LEU A 119 0.33 -22.59 -9.19
CA LEU A 119 1.20 -23.65 -9.70
C LEU A 119 2.57 -23.09 -10.12
N MET A 120 2.58 -22.02 -10.92
CA MET A 120 3.80 -21.36 -11.38
C MET A 120 4.61 -20.76 -10.23
N SER A 121 3.97 -20.32 -9.16
CA SER A 121 4.63 -19.90 -7.94
C SER A 121 5.52 -20.98 -7.30
N ARG A 122 5.22 -22.27 -7.58
CA ARG A 122 6.03 -23.41 -7.11
C ARG A 122 7.08 -23.84 -8.15
N LEU A 123 6.71 -23.87 -9.43
CA LEU A 123 7.55 -24.41 -10.51
C LEU A 123 8.54 -23.36 -11.06
N ALA A 124 8.11 -22.12 -11.19
CA ALA A 124 8.90 -21.01 -11.73
C ALA A 124 8.61 -19.71 -10.93
N PRO A 125 8.97 -19.66 -9.63
CA PRO A 125 8.59 -18.56 -8.72
C PRO A 125 9.07 -17.19 -9.18
N ARG A 126 10.20 -17.13 -9.90
CA ARG A 126 10.85 -15.91 -10.38
C ARG A 126 10.41 -15.48 -11.77
N LEU A 127 9.56 -16.28 -12.45
CA LEU A 127 8.99 -15.88 -13.73
C LEU A 127 8.12 -14.65 -13.53
N ALA A 128 8.58 -13.54 -14.07
CA ALA A 128 7.91 -12.24 -13.97
C ALA A 128 7.24 -11.88 -15.29
N LEU A 129 6.00 -11.44 -15.21
CA LEU A 129 5.19 -10.94 -16.31
C LEU A 129 4.94 -9.45 -16.12
N ASP A 130 4.32 -8.81 -17.10
CA ASP A 130 3.78 -7.47 -16.97
C ASP A 130 2.57 -7.48 -16.01
N ASN A 131 2.46 -6.50 -15.13
CA ASN A 131 1.37 -6.39 -14.16
C ASN A 131 0.07 -5.83 -14.77
N GLU A 132 0.10 -5.46 -16.06
CA GLU A 132 -1.05 -4.96 -16.83
C GLU A 132 -1.70 -3.70 -16.22
N VAL A 133 -1.00 -2.95 -15.35
CA VAL A 133 -1.52 -1.71 -14.78
C VAL A 133 -1.58 -0.64 -15.85
N ASP A 134 -2.78 -0.12 -16.10
CA ASP A 134 -2.97 1.06 -16.93
C ASP A 134 -2.67 2.33 -16.11
N ALA A 135 -1.59 3.02 -16.48
CA ALA A 135 -1.14 4.22 -15.78
C ALA A 135 -2.20 5.34 -15.74
N SER A 136 -3.12 5.39 -16.72
CA SER A 136 -4.20 6.39 -16.73
C SER A 136 -5.21 6.20 -15.61
N THR A 137 -5.19 5.05 -14.95
CA THR A 137 -6.11 4.70 -13.85
C THR A 137 -5.57 5.07 -12.46
N VAL A 138 -4.29 5.42 -12.34
CA VAL A 138 -3.68 5.74 -11.04
C VAL A 138 -4.13 7.11 -10.52
N CYS A 139 -4.23 8.10 -11.43
CA CYS A 139 -4.51 9.49 -11.11
C CYS A 139 -5.21 10.19 -12.28
N ARG A 140 -5.96 11.27 -12.00
CA ARG A 140 -6.63 12.09 -13.03
C ARG A 140 -5.78 13.23 -13.58
N ILE A 141 -4.63 13.50 -12.97
CA ILE A 141 -3.71 14.58 -13.36
C ILE A 141 -2.75 14.06 -14.43
N PRO A 142 -2.82 14.54 -15.71
CA PRO A 142 -2.01 14.01 -16.82
C PRO A 142 -0.50 14.08 -16.55
N GLU A 143 -0.04 15.13 -15.89
CA GLU A 143 1.38 15.33 -15.55
C GLU A 143 1.89 14.26 -14.59
N VAL A 144 1.06 13.84 -13.62
CA VAL A 144 1.37 12.74 -12.68
C VAL A 144 1.43 11.41 -13.43
N VAL A 145 0.48 11.17 -14.34
CA VAL A 145 0.48 9.96 -15.18
C VAL A 145 1.71 9.93 -16.09
N SER A 146 2.05 11.04 -16.73
CA SER A 146 3.25 11.15 -17.57
C SER A 146 4.53 10.90 -16.78
N ALA A 147 4.64 11.49 -15.57
CA ALA A 147 5.77 11.25 -14.68
C ALA A 147 5.87 9.77 -14.28
N TYR A 148 4.73 9.11 -13.96
CA TYR A 148 4.69 7.69 -13.65
C TYR A 148 5.22 6.82 -14.80
N VAL A 149 4.79 7.10 -16.03
CA VAL A 149 5.18 6.33 -17.23
C VAL A 149 6.65 6.51 -17.58
N SER A 150 7.19 7.72 -17.41
CA SER A 150 8.58 8.04 -17.75
C SER A 150 9.61 7.77 -16.66
N ASP A 151 9.17 7.42 -15.46
CA ASP A 151 10.05 7.19 -14.31
C ASP A 151 10.83 5.86 -14.46
N PRO A 152 12.17 5.89 -14.55
CA PRO A 152 12.99 4.68 -14.70
C PRO A 152 12.98 3.76 -13.48
N LEU A 153 12.55 4.24 -12.31
CA LEU A 153 12.41 3.44 -11.09
C LEU A 153 11.05 2.75 -10.96
N VAL A 154 10.08 3.17 -11.77
CA VAL A 154 8.79 2.48 -11.89
C VAL A 154 8.94 1.26 -12.79
N HIS A 155 8.41 0.12 -12.38
CA HIS A 155 8.46 -1.11 -13.17
C HIS A 155 7.10 -1.80 -13.23
N ARG A 156 6.87 -2.52 -14.34
CA ARG A 156 5.63 -3.27 -14.56
C ARG A 156 5.80 -4.78 -14.34
N LYS A 157 6.76 -5.19 -13.52
CA LYS A 157 7.06 -6.61 -13.29
C LYS A 157 6.30 -7.13 -12.09
N ILE A 158 5.69 -8.31 -12.24
CA ILE A 158 5.09 -9.10 -11.17
C ILE A 158 5.42 -10.58 -11.38
N SER A 159 6.10 -11.19 -10.42
CA SER A 159 6.40 -12.62 -10.52
C SER A 159 5.20 -13.47 -10.08
N SER A 160 5.17 -14.72 -10.54
CA SER A 160 4.14 -15.67 -10.12
C SER A 160 4.13 -15.90 -8.61
N ARG A 161 5.32 -15.87 -7.96
CA ARG A 161 5.43 -15.94 -6.50
C ARG A 161 4.82 -14.71 -5.85
N LEU A 162 5.20 -13.50 -6.29
CA LEU A 162 4.67 -12.26 -5.74
C LEU A 162 3.14 -12.24 -5.82
N TYR A 163 2.58 -12.51 -7.00
CA TYR A 163 1.12 -12.50 -7.18
C TYR A 163 0.42 -13.48 -6.23
N ALA A 164 0.91 -14.71 -6.12
CA ALA A 164 0.31 -15.73 -5.25
C ALA A 164 0.39 -15.35 -3.76
N GLU A 165 1.55 -14.85 -3.31
CA GLU A 165 1.76 -14.39 -1.93
C GLU A 165 0.90 -13.17 -1.61
N TRP A 166 0.83 -12.19 -2.51
CA TRP A 166 -0.02 -11.00 -2.32
C TRP A 166 -1.49 -11.38 -2.18
N ARG A 167 -2.03 -12.19 -3.11
CA ARG A 167 -3.44 -12.57 -3.04
C ARG A 167 -3.76 -13.32 -1.75
N ARG A 168 -2.89 -14.26 -1.36
CA ARG A 168 -3.02 -14.97 -0.08
C ARG A 168 -2.99 -14.00 1.11
N ALA A 169 -2.06 -13.05 1.13
CA ALA A 169 -1.96 -12.08 2.22
C ALA A 169 -3.16 -11.12 2.28
N ALA A 170 -3.70 -10.71 1.12
CA ALA A 170 -4.89 -9.87 1.06
C ALA A 170 -6.12 -10.61 1.65
N ASP A 171 -6.33 -11.86 1.27
CA ASP A 171 -7.43 -12.69 1.77
C ASP A 171 -7.26 -12.96 3.28
N ASP A 172 -6.06 -13.32 3.73
CA ASP A 172 -5.72 -13.56 5.14
C ASP A 172 -5.89 -12.30 6.02
N ASN A 173 -5.54 -11.11 5.49
CA ASN A 173 -5.76 -9.85 6.20
C ASN A 173 -7.25 -9.52 6.38
N LEU A 174 -8.09 -9.82 5.40
CA LEU A 174 -9.55 -9.64 5.52
C LEU A 174 -10.16 -10.68 6.48
N GLU A 175 -9.75 -11.94 6.37
CA GLU A 175 -10.27 -13.03 7.22
C GLU A 175 -10.02 -12.77 8.70
N HIS A 176 -8.83 -12.26 9.04
CA HIS A 176 -8.41 -12.04 10.42
C HIS A 176 -8.46 -10.57 10.86
N ALA A 177 -9.19 -9.71 10.15
CA ALA A 177 -9.27 -8.27 10.44
C ALA A 177 -9.79 -7.95 11.84
N ALA A 178 -10.68 -8.79 12.39
CA ALA A 178 -11.20 -8.63 13.77
C ALA A 178 -10.11 -8.69 14.85
N GLY A 179 -8.96 -9.31 14.56
CA GLY A 179 -7.82 -9.36 15.47
C GLY A 179 -6.92 -8.12 15.47
N ILE A 180 -7.21 -7.10 14.66
CA ILE A 180 -6.44 -5.86 14.65
C ILE A 180 -6.78 -5.02 15.87
N ALA A 181 -5.82 -4.88 16.79
CA ALA A 181 -5.99 -4.15 18.06
C ALA A 181 -5.53 -2.68 18.00
N LEU A 182 -5.01 -2.20 16.87
CA LEU A 182 -4.55 -0.82 16.69
C LEU A 182 -5.62 0.01 15.97
N ARG A 183 -5.78 1.26 16.39
CA ARG A 183 -6.64 2.21 15.66
C ARG A 183 -6.02 2.57 14.31
N PHE A 184 -6.83 2.70 13.26
CA PHE A 184 -6.33 3.11 11.96
C PHE A 184 -7.37 3.84 11.10
N LEU A 185 -6.85 4.66 10.19
CA LEU A 185 -7.61 5.35 9.17
C LEU A 185 -7.48 4.61 7.84
N ILE A 186 -8.59 4.41 7.15
CA ILE A 186 -8.63 3.90 5.78
C ILE A 186 -9.10 5.02 4.87
N LEU A 187 -8.33 5.32 3.84
CA LEU A 187 -8.68 6.25 2.77
C LEU A 187 -8.89 5.44 1.49
N ALA A 188 -10.01 5.62 0.80
CA ALA A 188 -10.30 4.92 -0.45
C ALA A 188 -11.06 5.82 -1.43
N GLY A 189 -10.59 5.93 -2.67
CA GLY A 189 -11.28 6.65 -3.72
C GLY A 189 -12.52 5.90 -4.19
N THR A 190 -13.64 6.60 -4.39
CA THR A 190 -14.88 5.96 -4.90
C THR A 190 -14.74 5.54 -6.36
N ASP A 191 -13.91 6.24 -7.13
CA ASP A 191 -13.66 6.01 -8.55
C ASP A 191 -12.33 5.29 -8.82
N ASP A 192 -11.79 4.60 -7.81
CA ASP A 192 -10.60 3.77 -7.99
C ASP A 192 -10.87 2.68 -9.04
N ARG A 193 -10.04 2.69 -10.11
CA ARG A 193 -10.17 1.79 -11.26
C ARG A 193 -9.22 0.60 -11.21
N LEU A 194 -8.28 0.60 -10.26
CA LEU A 194 -7.31 -0.48 -10.04
C LEU A 194 -7.77 -1.42 -8.93
N ILE A 195 -8.14 -0.83 -7.79
CA ILE A 195 -8.50 -1.56 -6.58
C ILE A 195 -9.97 -1.30 -6.28
N ASP A 196 -10.71 -2.37 -6.00
CA ASP A 196 -12.11 -2.25 -5.64
C ASP A 196 -12.25 -1.66 -4.23
N PRO A 197 -12.87 -0.48 -4.08
CA PRO A 197 -13.12 0.14 -2.77
C PRO A 197 -13.92 -0.75 -1.81
N ALA A 198 -14.68 -1.73 -2.32
CA ALA A 198 -15.36 -2.72 -1.51
C ALA A 198 -14.42 -3.51 -0.60
N GLY A 199 -13.14 -3.67 -0.97
CA GLY A 199 -12.12 -4.26 -0.09
C GLY A 199 -11.85 -3.42 1.16
N SER A 200 -11.81 -2.09 1.02
CA SER A 200 -11.66 -1.16 2.14
C SER A 200 -12.90 -1.13 3.04
N GLN A 201 -14.09 -1.18 2.44
CA GLN A 201 -15.36 -1.24 3.16
C GLN A 201 -15.48 -2.55 3.96
N GLU A 202 -15.11 -3.69 3.36
CA GLU A 202 -15.11 -4.99 4.03
C GLU A 202 -14.10 -5.02 5.18
N LEU A 203 -12.88 -4.51 4.98
CA LEU A 203 -11.89 -4.39 6.05
C LEU A 203 -12.47 -3.58 7.21
N HIS A 204 -13.04 -2.41 6.94
CA HIS A 204 -13.66 -1.56 7.96
C HIS A 204 -14.76 -2.30 8.74
N ALA A 205 -15.67 -2.94 8.03
CA ALA A 205 -16.77 -3.67 8.66
C ALA A 205 -16.30 -4.82 9.59
N ARG A 206 -15.17 -5.44 9.27
CA ARG A 206 -14.61 -6.57 10.03
C ARG A 206 -13.74 -6.17 11.23
N THR A 207 -13.34 -4.90 11.35
CA THR A 207 -12.37 -4.45 12.39
C THR A 207 -13.00 -4.04 13.72
N LEU A 208 -14.28 -4.33 13.95
CA LEU A 208 -14.98 -4.16 15.23
C LEU A 208 -14.80 -2.74 15.85
N GLY A 209 -14.81 -1.70 15.01
CA GLY A 209 -14.69 -0.31 15.44
C GLY A 209 -13.25 0.21 15.61
N MET A 210 -12.23 -0.59 15.30
CA MET A 210 -10.83 -0.14 15.36
C MET A 210 -10.43 0.77 14.19
N SER A 211 -11.17 0.77 13.09
CA SER A 211 -10.90 1.62 11.94
C SER A 211 -11.91 2.75 11.75
N GLU A 212 -11.43 3.84 11.17
CA GLU A 212 -12.26 4.87 10.55
C GLU A 212 -12.09 4.77 9.05
N LEU A 213 -13.20 4.77 8.29
CA LEU A 213 -13.18 4.73 6.84
C LEU A 213 -13.61 6.09 6.28
N LYS A 214 -12.74 6.68 5.46
CA LYS A 214 -13.06 7.87 4.68
C LYS A 214 -13.09 7.52 3.21
N MET A 215 -14.30 7.45 2.64
CA MET A 215 -14.49 7.39 1.20
C MET A 215 -14.23 8.77 0.59
N LEU A 216 -13.37 8.82 -0.41
CA LEU A 216 -12.95 10.03 -1.10
C LEU A 216 -13.70 10.12 -2.42
N ASP A 217 -14.74 10.94 -2.47
CA ASP A 217 -15.64 11.03 -3.60
C ASP A 217 -14.92 11.43 -4.89
N GLY A 218 -15.19 10.69 -5.97
CA GLY A 218 -14.61 10.87 -7.30
C GLY A 218 -13.08 10.71 -7.38
N ARG A 219 -12.37 10.27 -6.34
CA ARG A 219 -10.91 10.08 -6.38
C ARG A 219 -10.54 8.74 -6.99
N TYR A 220 -9.40 8.75 -7.71
CA TYR A 220 -8.76 7.56 -8.26
C TYR A 220 -7.86 6.88 -7.22
N HIS A 221 -6.98 6.00 -7.69
CA HIS A 221 -6.17 5.11 -6.84
C HIS A 221 -5.16 5.85 -5.95
N GLU A 222 -4.54 6.92 -6.45
CA GLU A 222 -3.49 7.69 -5.76
C GLU A 222 -4.02 9.00 -5.18
N PRO A 223 -4.76 9.02 -4.07
CA PRO A 223 -5.41 10.24 -3.56
C PRO A 223 -4.41 11.32 -3.14
N PHE A 224 -3.16 10.97 -2.88
CA PHE A 224 -2.08 11.92 -2.53
C PHE A 224 -1.56 12.68 -3.75
N ASN A 225 -1.75 12.12 -4.95
CA ASN A 225 -1.30 12.69 -6.22
C ASN A 225 -2.45 13.16 -7.10
N ASP A 226 -3.70 12.94 -6.67
CA ASP A 226 -4.91 13.31 -7.42
C ASP A 226 -5.37 14.74 -7.09
N LEU A 227 -6.43 15.19 -7.76
CA LEU A 227 -7.07 16.48 -7.51
C LEU A 227 -7.42 16.64 -6.03
N ALA A 228 -7.34 17.89 -5.52
CA ALA A 228 -7.64 18.23 -4.12
C ALA A 228 -6.96 17.30 -3.08
N SER A 229 -5.72 16.92 -3.32
CA SER A 229 -4.91 16.15 -2.36
C SER A 229 -4.76 16.84 -1.00
N ASP A 230 -4.84 18.19 -0.95
CA ASP A 230 -4.77 18.97 0.29
C ASP A 230 -5.90 18.61 1.28
N GLU A 231 -7.09 18.28 0.77
CA GLU A 231 -8.20 17.79 1.60
C GLU A 231 -7.87 16.43 2.24
N VAL A 232 -7.12 15.60 1.54
CA VAL A 232 -6.67 14.29 2.03
C VAL A 232 -5.62 14.47 3.12
N PHE A 233 -4.66 15.40 2.92
CA PHE A 233 -3.65 15.72 3.93
C PHE A 233 -4.29 16.31 5.19
N ALA A 234 -5.23 17.27 5.03
CA ALA A 234 -5.99 17.83 6.15
C ALA A 234 -6.80 16.75 6.91
N ALA A 235 -7.38 15.79 6.18
CA ALA A 235 -8.13 14.70 6.81
C ALA A 235 -7.24 13.79 7.64
N ILE A 236 -6.04 13.44 7.15
CA ILE A 236 -5.05 12.67 7.89
C ILE A 236 -4.61 13.45 9.13
N ALA A 237 -4.25 14.74 8.97
CA ALA A 237 -3.82 15.60 10.05
C ALA A 237 -4.88 15.71 11.14
N LYS A 238 -6.14 15.99 10.76
CA LYS A 238 -7.28 16.01 11.68
C LYS A 238 -7.44 14.71 12.47
N TRP A 239 -7.36 13.57 11.78
CA TRP A 239 -7.44 12.24 12.43
C TRP A 239 -6.28 12.02 13.41
N LEU A 240 -5.11 12.58 13.12
CA LEU A 240 -3.94 12.57 13.98
C LEU A 240 -3.99 13.57 15.14
N GLY A 241 -4.99 14.46 15.16
CA GLY A 241 -5.11 15.51 16.19
C GLY A 241 -4.15 16.68 15.97
N LYS A 242 -3.86 16.99 14.71
CA LYS A 242 -2.98 18.08 14.27
C LYS A 242 -3.78 19.21 13.64
#